data_62ec69172020c22c4f5b569d22945095
#
_entry.id   62ec69172020c22c4f5b569d22945095
#
_cell.length_a   1.000
_cell.length_b   1.000
_cell.length_c   1.000
_cell.angle_alpha   90.00
_cell.angle_beta   90.00
_cell.angle_gamma   90.00
#
_symmetry.space_group_name_H-M   'P 1'
#
loop_
_entity.id
_entity.type
_entity.pdbx_description
1 polymer ?
#
loop_
_entity_poly.entity_id
_entity_poly.type
_entity_poly.pdbx_seq_one_letter_code
_entity_poly.pdbx_strand_id
1 'polypeptide(L)'
;MVSFSIGSMKVGFDFSFFAVTAIFFALDDSGYGIFCIAACLCHEAGHLALLLLTRHVPESLIFSGSGICIKQREEASVPVLAAGCTVNFILFSIFYFLLEQNSVYKLIFAGCNLCIGILNLLPIGELDGKKLLERVFTAFFSFRTAQRALFVSELFGIILAAAAVLALLISGMLNITSIFVIIYVFTVDFLLKIR
;
A
#
# COMPACT_ATOMS: atom_id res chain seq x y z
N MET A 1 22.04 5.31 0.75
CA MET A 1 21.01 5.72 -0.21
C MET A 1 21.67 6.05 -1.54
N VAL A 2 21.25 5.46 -2.62
CA VAL A 2 21.67 5.80 -3.98
C VAL A 2 20.55 6.66 -4.58
N SER A 3 20.90 7.82 -5.17
CA SER A 3 19.89 8.72 -5.75
C SER A 3 20.37 9.32 -7.05
N PHE A 4 19.44 9.56 -7.97
CA PHE A 4 19.64 10.24 -9.24
C PHE A 4 18.44 11.15 -9.53
N SER A 5 18.60 12.08 -10.46
CA SER A 5 17.54 13.05 -10.82
C SER A 5 17.01 12.76 -12.22
N ILE A 6 15.68 12.72 -12.33
CA ILE A 6 14.98 12.65 -13.63
C ILE A 6 14.20 13.98 -13.79
N GLY A 7 14.72 14.88 -14.57
CA GLY A 7 14.18 16.24 -14.64
C GLY A 7 14.26 16.95 -13.29
N SER A 8 13.10 17.41 -12.77
CA SER A 8 12.99 18.06 -11.46
C SER A 8 12.78 17.08 -10.28
N MET A 9 12.53 15.80 -10.56
CA MET A 9 12.23 14.79 -9.56
C MET A 9 13.51 14.04 -9.15
N LYS A 10 13.72 13.86 -7.85
CA LYS A 10 14.78 13.00 -7.30
C LYS A 10 14.26 11.59 -7.11
N VAL A 11 14.92 10.58 -7.66
CA VAL A 11 14.63 9.17 -7.42
C VAL A 11 15.72 8.59 -6.54
N GLY A 12 15.36 7.99 -5.43
CA GLY A 12 16.30 7.43 -4.47
C GLY A 12 15.93 6.00 -4.07
N PHE A 13 16.96 5.19 -3.84
CA PHE A 13 16.84 3.84 -3.31
C PHE A 13 17.60 3.77 -1.98
N ASP A 14 16.87 3.47 -0.93
CA ASP A 14 17.49 3.22 0.36
C ASP A 14 17.96 1.75 0.44
N PHE A 15 19.02 1.50 1.20
CA PHE A 15 19.51 0.14 1.43
C PHE A 15 18.44 -0.77 2.06
N SER A 16 17.59 -0.21 2.93
CA SER A 16 16.50 -0.93 3.56
C SER A 16 15.50 -1.53 2.56
N PHE A 17 15.27 -0.90 1.40
CA PHE A 17 14.44 -1.44 0.33
C PHE A 17 14.98 -2.79 -0.18
N PHE A 18 16.27 -2.84 -0.48
CA PHE A 18 16.89 -4.07 -0.98
C PHE A 18 16.93 -5.15 0.10
N ALA A 19 17.21 -4.77 1.36
CA ALA A 19 17.26 -5.71 2.48
C ALA A 19 15.88 -6.35 2.72
N VAL A 20 14.81 -5.57 2.80
CA VAL A 20 13.44 -6.08 3.01
C VAL A 20 13.00 -6.94 1.82
N THR A 21 13.26 -6.49 0.59
CA THR A 21 12.92 -7.26 -0.61
C THR A 21 13.68 -8.59 -0.67
N ALA A 22 14.96 -8.60 -0.32
CA ALA A 22 15.78 -9.82 -0.27
C ALA A 22 15.27 -10.79 0.81
N ILE A 23 14.95 -10.31 2.01
CA ILE A 23 14.38 -11.13 3.09
C ILE A 23 13.02 -11.69 2.65
N PHE A 24 12.17 -10.88 2.02
CA PHE A 24 10.87 -11.31 1.53
C PHE A 24 11.01 -12.47 0.52
N PHE A 25 11.89 -12.34 -0.48
CA PHE A 25 12.14 -13.42 -1.43
C PHE A 25 12.83 -14.64 -0.81
N ALA A 26 13.69 -14.44 0.20
CA ALA A 26 14.31 -15.57 0.90
C ALA A 26 13.32 -16.38 1.74
N LEU A 27 12.20 -15.77 2.17
CA LEU A 27 11.12 -16.42 2.92
C LEU A 27 9.99 -16.92 2.02
N ASP A 28 10.00 -16.57 0.73
CA ASP A 28 8.95 -16.95 -0.22
C ASP A 28 9.25 -18.31 -0.87
N ASP A 29 8.87 -19.39 -0.20
CA ASP A 29 8.99 -20.74 -0.74
C ASP A 29 8.07 -21.00 -1.95
N SER A 30 7.06 -20.16 -2.16
CA SER A 30 6.07 -20.34 -3.22
C SER A 30 6.53 -19.84 -4.59
N GLY A 31 7.47 -18.89 -4.63
CA GLY A 31 7.88 -18.13 -5.81
C GLY A 31 6.82 -17.15 -6.32
N TYR A 32 5.71 -16.97 -5.57
CA TYR A 32 4.63 -16.05 -5.96
C TYR A 32 4.77 -14.64 -5.42
N GLY A 33 5.74 -14.40 -4.54
CA GLY A 33 6.01 -13.08 -3.95
C GLY A 33 6.28 -11.99 -4.99
N ILE A 34 6.81 -12.35 -6.17
CA ILE A 34 7.01 -11.41 -7.27
C ILE A 34 5.69 -10.75 -7.72
N PHE A 35 4.56 -11.46 -7.67
CA PHE A 35 3.25 -10.90 -8.01
C PHE A 35 2.76 -9.90 -6.98
N CYS A 36 3.07 -10.13 -5.69
CA CYS A 36 2.79 -9.15 -4.63
C CYS A 36 3.60 -7.87 -4.84
N ILE A 37 4.90 -7.99 -5.12
CA ILE A 37 5.75 -6.82 -5.39
C ILE A 37 5.27 -6.08 -6.65
N ALA A 38 4.95 -6.82 -7.72
CA ALA A 38 4.42 -6.21 -8.94
C ALA A 38 3.11 -5.45 -8.67
N ALA A 39 2.20 -6.02 -7.86
CA ALA A 39 0.95 -5.35 -7.50
C ALA A 39 1.18 -4.11 -6.61
N CYS A 40 2.17 -4.11 -5.70
CA CYS A 40 2.59 -2.92 -4.96
C CYS A 40 3.15 -1.84 -5.90
N LEU A 41 3.99 -2.22 -6.86
CA LEU A 41 4.52 -1.27 -7.85
C LEU A 41 3.41 -0.66 -8.72
N CYS A 42 2.40 -1.46 -9.11
CA CYS A 42 1.23 -0.97 -9.84
C CYS A 42 0.42 0.02 -9.00
N HIS A 43 0.27 -0.24 -7.70
CA HIS A 43 -0.38 0.67 -6.76
C HIS A 43 0.31 2.04 -6.75
N GLU A 44 1.61 2.08 -6.51
CA GLU A 44 2.39 3.32 -6.48
C GLU A 44 2.42 4.01 -7.84
N ALA A 45 2.48 3.23 -8.93
CA ALA A 45 2.38 3.76 -10.28
C ALA A 45 1.04 4.46 -10.52
N GLY A 46 -0.05 4.00 -9.88
CA GLY A 46 -1.35 4.66 -9.92
C GLY A 46 -1.30 6.08 -9.36
N HIS A 47 -0.71 6.26 -8.17
CA HIS A 47 -0.51 7.58 -7.57
C HIS A 47 0.35 8.48 -8.44
N LEU A 48 1.49 7.95 -8.89
CA LEU A 48 2.42 8.70 -9.73
C LEU A 48 1.81 9.10 -11.07
N ALA A 49 1.08 8.20 -11.72
CA ALA A 49 0.42 8.47 -12.99
C ALA A 49 -0.59 9.64 -12.86
N LEU A 50 -1.42 9.61 -11.82
CA LEU A 50 -2.39 10.69 -11.62
C LEU A 50 -1.72 12.02 -11.27
N LEU A 51 -0.65 12.01 -10.47
CA LEU A 51 0.15 13.21 -10.21
C LEU A 51 0.72 13.80 -11.48
N LEU A 52 1.30 12.99 -12.36
CA LEU A 52 1.87 13.45 -13.62
C LEU A 52 0.79 13.95 -14.58
N LEU A 53 -0.36 13.28 -14.65
CA LEU A 53 -1.51 13.71 -15.47
C LEU A 53 -2.08 15.05 -15.00
N THR A 54 -2.07 15.30 -13.70
CA THR A 54 -2.50 16.57 -13.11
C THR A 54 -1.39 17.63 -13.09
N ARG A 55 -0.24 17.35 -13.71
CA ARG A 55 0.94 18.24 -13.78
C ARG A 55 1.56 18.58 -12.43
N HIS A 56 1.32 17.78 -11.40
CA HIS A 56 1.96 17.89 -10.10
C HIS A 56 3.16 16.95 -10.05
N VAL A 57 4.31 17.42 -10.54
CA VAL A 57 5.54 16.62 -10.52
C VAL A 57 6.03 16.50 -9.07
N PRO A 58 6.18 15.28 -8.51
CA PRO A 58 6.68 15.12 -7.16
C PRO A 58 8.14 15.59 -7.03
N GLU A 59 8.52 16.04 -5.83
CA GLU A 59 9.90 16.43 -5.54
C GLU A 59 10.83 15.24 -5.50
N SER A 60 10.35 14.14 -4.90
CA SER A 60 11.14 12.92 -4.80
C SER A 60 10.28 11.67 -4.74
N LEU A 61 10.82 10.60 -5.29
CA LEU A 61 10.34 9.22 -5.22
C LEU A 61 11.42 8.39 -4.51
N ILE A 62 11.15 7.94 -3.29
CA ILE A 62 12.14 7.22 -2.48
C ILE A 62 11.64 5.81 -2.21
N PHE A 63 12.37 4.83 -2.71
CA PHE A 63 12.18 3.42 -2.41
C PHE A 63 12.89 3.10 -1.09
N SER A 64 12.14 2.74 -0.06
CA SER A 64 12.65 2.41 1.26
C SER A 64 12.10 1.09 1.77
N GLY A 65 12.65 0.56 2.84
CA GLY A 65 12.10 -0.61 3.51
C GLY A 65 10.69 -0.41 4.07
N SER A 66 10.23 0.82 4.25
CA SER A 66 8.85 1.12 4.62
C SER A 66 7.89 1.29 3.43
N GLY A 67 8.34 1.05 2.22
CA GLY A 67 7.58 1.22 0.99
C GLY A 67 8.14 2.31 0.09
N ILE A 68 7.33 2.74 -0.86
CA ILE A 68 7.68 3.81 -1.80
C ILE A 68 7.08 5.12 -1.27
N CYS A 69 7.94 6.10 -1.00
CA CYS A 69 7.52 7.40 -0.51
C CYS A 69 7.56 8.43 -1.63
N ILE A 70 6.38 8.92 -2.02
CA ILE A 70 6.22 10.00 -3.00
C ILE A 70 6.13 11.33 -2.23
N LYS A 71 7.18 12.14 -2.28
CA LYS A 71 7.21 13.45 -1.62
C LYS A 71 6.69 14.52 -2.56
N GLN A 72 5.68 15.25 -2.12
CA GLN A 72 5.03 16.33 -2.85
C GLN A 72 5.20 17.65 -2.11
N ARG A 73 5.12 18.78 -2.82
CA ARG A 73 5.10 20.12 -2.23
C ARG A 73 3.81 20.42 -1.51
N GLU A 74 2.72 19.92 -2.03
CA GLU A 74 1.38 20.09 -1.50
C GLU A 74 0.84 18.76 -1.01
N GLU A 75 -0.11 18.83 -0.12
CA GLU A 75 -0.78 17.62 0.36
C GLU A 75 -1.58 16.94 -0.76
N ALA A 76 -1.48 15.62 -0.85
CA ALA A 76 -2.14 14.85 -1.88
C ALA A 76 -3.66 15.09 -1.91
N SER A 77 -4.21 15.31 -3.09
CA SER A 77 -5.65 15.44 -3.30
C SER A 77 -6.36 14.09 -3.14
N VAL A 78 -7.67 14.12 -2.81
CA VAL A 78 -8.49 12.90 -2.68
C VAL A 78 -8.36 11.95 -3.88
N PRO A 79 -8.45 12.42 -5.15
CA PRO A 79 -8.26 11.54 -6.29
C PRO A 79 -6.88 10.87 -6.33
N VAL A 80 -5.82 11.60 -5.97
CA VAL A 80 -4.45 11.07 -5.93
C VAL A 80 -4.35 9.97 -4.88
N LEU A 81 -4.89 10.17 -3.68
CA LEU A 81 -4.90 9.16 -2.61
C LEU A 81 -5.69 7.90 -3.01
N ALA A 82 -6.75 8.04 -3.79
CA ALA A 82 -7.56 6.91 -4.24
C ALA A 82 -6.95 6.19 -5.47
N ALA A 83 -6.00 6.81 -6.18
CA ALA A 83 -5.53 6.32 -7.47
C ALA A 83 -4.84 4.95 -7.38
N GLY A 84 -4.01 4.73 -6.36
CA GLY A 84 -3.33 3.45 -6.15
C GLY A 84 -4.30 2.29 -5.97
N CYS A 85 -5.26 2.43 -5.05
CA CYS A 85 -6.31 1.43 -4.83
C CYS A 85 -7.17 1.22 -6.08
N THR A 86 -7.49 2.30 -6.81
CA THR A 86 -8.27 2.22 -8.05
C THR A 86 -7.56 1.38 -9.10
N VAL A 87 -6.25 1.58 -9.31
CA VAL A 87 -5.46 0.77 -10.24
C VAL A 87 -5.46 -0.69 -9.82
N ASN A 88 -5.27 -0.99 -8.55
CA ASN A 88 -5.31 -2.37 -8.06
C ASN A 88 -6.67 -3.03 -8.33
N PHE A 89 -7.80 -2.36 -8.07
CA PHE A 89 -9.13 -2.92 -8.34
C PHE A 89 -9.42 -3.08 -9.84
N ILE A 90 -8.92 -2.17 -10.68
CA ILE A 90 -9.01 -2.31 -12.14
C ILE A 90 -8.21 -3.53 -12.60
N LEU A 91 -6.97 -3.70 -12.13
CA LEU A 91 -6.13 -4.85 -12.47
C LEU A 91 -6.76 -6.15 -11.97
N PHE A 92 -7.24 -6.19 -10.73
CA PHE A 92 -8.01 -7.34 -10.24
C PHE A 92 -9.16 -7.68 -11.19
N SER A 93 -9.97 -6.69 -11.56
CA SER A 93 -11.15 -6.90 -12.41
C SER A 93 -10.76 -7.41 -13.82
N ILE A 94 -9.70 -6.85 -14.41
CA ILE A 94 -9.21 -7.30 -15.72
C ILE A 94 -8.71 -8.74 -15.65
N PHE A 95 -7.83 -9.05 -14.70
CA PHE A 95 -7.20 -10.37 -14.62
C PHE A 95 -8.14 -11.46 -14.11
N TYR A 96 -9.16 -11.12 -13.33
CA TYR A 96 -10.12 -12.08 -12.80
C TYR A 96 -11.31 -12.31 -13.73
N PHE A 97 -11.91 -11.25 -14.30
CA PHE A 97 -13.16 -11.37 -15.07
C PHE A 97 -12.98 -11.33 -16.59
N LEU A 98 -12.02 -10.55 -17.12
CA LEU A 98 -11.92 -10.31 -18.55
C LEU A 98 -10.93 -11.23 -19.27
N LEU A 99 -9.90 -11.71 -18.56
CA LEU A 99 -8.93 -12.63 -19.15
C LEU A 99 -9.32 -14.09 -18.84
N GLU A 100 -9.17 -14.96 -19.84
CA GLU A 100 -9.38 -16.39 -19.64
C GLU A 100 -8.53 -16.92 -18.47
N GLN A 101 -9.16 -17.64 -17.53
CA GLN A 101 -8.53 -18.12 -16.31
C GLN A 101 -7.69 -19.39 -16.52
N ASN A 102 -6.96 -19.46 -17.61
CA ASN A 102 -6.19 -20.65 -18.01
C ASN A 102 -4.84 -20.75 -17.27
N SER A 103 -4.52 -19.79 -16.41
CA SER A 103 -3.23 -19.73 -15.71
C SER A 103 -3.40 -19.36 -14.24
N VAL A 104 -2.85 -20.18 -13.37
CA VAL A 104 -2.79 -19.93 -11.93
C VAL A 104 -2.10 -18.60 -11.62
N TYR A 105 -1.09 -18.22 -12.38
CA TYR A 105 -0.36 -16.95 -12.20
C TYR A 105 -1.25 -15.72 -12.35
N LYS A 106 -2.22 -15.76 -13.27
CA LYS A 106 -3.20 -14.67 -13.45
C LYS A 106 -4.09 -14.50 -12.23
N LEU A 107 -4.58 -15.62 -11.66
CA LEU A 107 -5.40 -15.62 -10.46
C LEU A 107 -4.61 -15.12 -9.25
N ILE A 108 -3.34 -15.53 -9.12
CA ILE A 108 -2.46 -15.05 -8.05
C ILE A 108 -2.24 -13.54 -8.18
N PHE A 109 -1.92 -13.04 -9.39
CA PHE A 109 -1.73 -11.61 -9.61
C PHE A 109 -3.02 -10.81 -9.35
N ALA A 110 -4.17 -11.32 -9.78
CA ALA A 110 -5.47 -10.73 -9.46
C ALA A 110 -5.69 -10.68 -7.94
N GLY A 111 -5.47 -11.80 -7.24
CA GLY A 111 -5.59 -11.87 -5.79
C GLY A 111 -4.66 -10.91 -5.06
N CYS A 112 -3.40 -10.79 -5.48
CA CYS A 112 -2.44 -9.82 -4.93
C CYS A 112 -2.95 -8.39 -5.09
N ASN A 113 -3.45 -8.02 -6.27
CA ASN A 113 -4.02 -6.70 -6.50
C ASN A 113 -5.25 -6.43 -5.61
N LEU A 114 -6.16 -7.40 -5.49
CA LEU A 114 -7.31 -7.26 -4.60
C LEU A 114 -6.89 -7.05 -3.15
N CYS A 115 -5.98 -7.89 -2.65
CA CYS A 115 -5.48 -7.80 -1.28
C CYS A 115 -4.80 -6.46 -1.01
N ILE A 116 -3.90 -6.01 -1.90
CA ILE A 116 -3.18 -4.74 -1.73
C ILE A 116 -4.15 -3.56 -1.78
N GLY A 117 -5.13 -3.57 -2.70
CA GLY A 117 -6.15 -2.53 -2.78
C GLY A 117 -7.00 -2.44 -1.51
N ILE A 118 -7.43 -3.59 -0.96
CA ILE A 118 -8.20 -3.63 0.30
C ILE A 118 -7.34 -3.19 1.48
N LEU A 119 -6.11 -3.69 1.60
CA LEU A 119 -5.20 -3.33 2.70
C LEU A 119 -4.94 -1.83 2.73
N ASN A 120 -4.65 -1.21 1.58
CA ASN A 120 -4.40 0.22 1.50
C ASN A 120 -5.65 1.08 1.76
N LEU A 121 -6.86 0.54 1.66
CA LEU A 121 -8.09 1.23 2.08
C LEU A 121 -8.36 1.16 3.58
N LEU A 122 -7.63 0.33 4.34
CA LEU A 122 -7.81 0.28 5.79
C LEU A 122 -7.40 1.63 6.42
N PRO A 123 -8.18 2.13 7.38
CA PRO A 123 -7.88 3.38 8.09
C PRO A 123 -6.81 3.18 9.18
N ILE A 124 -5.65 2.64 8.83
CA ILE A 124 -4.58 2.28 9.77
C ILE A 124 -3.29 2.99 9.37
N GLY A 125 -2.58 3.55 10.34
CA GLY A 125 -1.22 4.05 10.19
C GLY A 125 -1.05 5.06 9.06
N GLU A 126 -0.14 4.79 8.13
CA GLU A 126 0.18 5.64 7.00
C GLU A 126 -0.47 5.19 5.69
N LEU A 127 -1.40 4.21 5.74
CA LEU A 127 -2.11 3.70 4.56
C LEU A 127 -3.01 4.78 3.94
N ASP A 128 -3.27 4.65 2.65
CA ASP A 128 -4.04 5.65 1.89
C ASP A 128 -5.47 5.82 2.41
N GLY A 129 -6.09 4.77 2.91
CA GLY A 129 -7.42 4.80 3.50
C GLY A 129 -7.52 5.76 4.68
N LYS A 130 -6.51 5.81 5.55
CA LYS A 130 -6.47 6.77 6.65
C LYS A 130 -6.31 8.19 6.13
N LYS A 131 -5.38 8.44 5.21
CA LYS A 131 -5.14 9.76 4.59
C LYS A 131 -6.39 10.24 3.86
N LEU A 132 -7.07 9.32 3.16
CA LEU A 132 -8.32 9.60 2.45
C LEU A 132 -9.43 10.02 3.43
N LEU A 133 -9.64 9.26 4.51
CA LEU A 133 -10.63 9.61 5.54
C LEU A 133 -10.29 10.92 6.25
N GLU A 134 -9.01 11.18 6.51
CA GLU A 134 -8.57 12.44 7.09
C GLU A 134 -8.96 13.63 6.21
N ARG A 135 -8.73 13.54 4.92
CA ARG A 135 -9.15 14.57 3.95
C ARG A 135 -10.66 14.76 3.94
N VAL A 136 -11.42 13.67 3.89
CA VAL A 136 -12.88 13.73 3.89
C VAL A 136 -13.39 14.32 5.21
N PHE A 137 -12.94 13.82 6.34
CA PHE A 137 -13.45 14.29 7.64
C PHE A 137 -13.08 15.74 7.93
N THR A 138 -11.86 16.17 7.59
CA THR A 138 -11.46 17.57 7.77
C THR A 138 -12.20 18.53 6.84
N ALA A 139 -12.70 18.07 5.70
CA ALA A 139 -13.50 18.87 4.80
C ALA A 139 -14.94 19.09 5.31
N PHE A 140 -15.51 18.13 6.03
CA PHE A 140 -16.94 18.16 6.43
C PHE A 140 -17.15 18.42 7.92
N PHE A 141 -16.17 18.21 8.78
CA PHE A 141 -16.32 18.29 10.23
C PHE A 141 -15.36 19.29 10.85
N SER A 142 -15.71 19.77 12.04
CA SER A 142 -14.79 20.55 12.86
C SER A 142 -13.55 19.70 13.21
N PHE A 143 -12.41 20.35 13.42
CA PHE A 143 -11.15 19.68 13.74
C PHE A 143 -11.27 18.63 14.85
N ARG A 144 -11.96 18.97 15.96
CA ARG A 144 -12.15 18.03 17.09
C ARG A 144 -13.00 16.82 16.71
N THR A 145 -14.03 17.02 15.90
CA THR A 145 -14.93 15.95 15.44
C THR A 145 -14.20 15.04 14.43
N ALA A 146 -13.47 15.63 13.50
CA ALA A 146 -12.65 14.91 12.54
C ALA A 146 -11.61 14.00 13.22
N GLN A 147 -10.89 14.53 14.21
CA GLN A 147 -9.90 13.77 14.99
C GLN A 147 -10.53 12.58 15.72
N ARG A 148 -11.71 12.76 16.35
CA ARG A 148 -12.42 11.66 17.01
C ARG A 148 -12.90 10.61 16.02
N ALA A 149 -13.45 11.04 14.89
CA ALA A 149 -13.90 10.12 13.84
C ALA A 149 -12.72 9.31 13.26
N LEU A 150 -11.57 9.96 13.04
CA LEU A 150 -10.34 9.27 12.60
C LEU A 150 -9.86 8.23 13.62
N PHE A 151 -9.84 8.59 14.90
CA PHE A 151 -9.45 7.65 15.96
C PHE A 151 -10.37 6.42 16.00
N VAL A 152 -11.69 6.63 15.91
CA VAL A 152 -12.67 5.53 15.88
C VAL A 152 -12.49 4.66 14.62
N SER A 153 -12.27 5.30 13.46
CA SER A 153 -12.01 4.58 12.21
C SER A 153 -10.73 3.75 12.27
N GLU A 154 -9.66 4.30 12.85
CA GLU A 154 -8.39 3.58 13.02
C GLU A 154 -8.56 2.38 13.96
N LEU A 155 -9.27 2.55 15.08
CA LEU A 155 -9.57 1.44 15.98
C LEU A 155 -10.38 0.35 15.29
N PHE A 156 -11.39 0.72 14.51
CA PHE A 156 -12.18 -0.23 13.72
C PHE A 156 -11.31 -0.97 12.69
N GLY A 157 -10.43 -0.25 11.99
CA GLY A 157 -9.50 -0.83 11.04
C GLY A 157 -8.55 -1.85 11.69
N ILE A 158 -8.01 -1.54 12.87
CA ILE A 158 -7.14 -2.45 13.63
C ILE A 158 -7.91 -3.72 14.05
N ILE A 159 -9.14 -3.58 14.53
CA ILE A 159 -9.99 -4.72 14.90
C ILE A 159 -10.26 -5.59 13.68
N LEU A 160 -10.57 -5.00 12.54
CA LEU A 160 -10.82 -5.74 11.29
C LEU A 160 -9.58 -6.48 10.82
N ALA A 161 -8.41 -5.84 10.86
CA ALA A 161 -7.13 -6.46 10.52
C ALA A 161 -6.79 -7.62 11.47
N ALA A 162 -6.99 -7.43 12.77
CA ALA A 162 -6.78 -8.49 13.77
C ALA A 162 -7.73 -9.67 13.56
N ALA A 163 -9.00 -9.42 13.24
CA ALA A 163 -9.97 -10.46 12.93
C ALA A 163 -9.58 -11.24 11.66
N ALA A 164 -9.10 -10.57 10.62
CA ALA A 164 -8.61 -11.22 9.40
C ALA A 164 -7.39 -12.12 9.68
N VAL A 165 -6.43 -11.64 10.48
CA VAL A 165 -5.26 -12.44 10.90
C VAL A 165 -5.70 -13.66 11.71
N LEU A 166 -6.64 -13.49 12.64
CA LEU A 166 -7.17 -14.61 13.45
C LEU A 166 -7.89 -15.64 12.56
N ALA A 167 -8.66 -15.19 11.58
CA ALA A 167 -9.33 -16.09 10.63
C ALA A 167 -8.31 -16.90 9.81
N LEU A 168 -7.21 -16.27 9.36
CA LEU A 168 -6.12 -16.96 8.66
C LEU A 168 -5.39 -17.96 9.56
N LEU A 169 -5.21 -17.63 10.84
CA LEU A 169 -4.65 -18.56 11.85
C LEU A 169 -5.53 -19.81 12.01
N ILE A 170 -6.84 -19.60 12.22
CA ILE A 170 -7.79 -20.70 12.45
C ILE A 170 -7.92 -21.59 11.21
N SER A 171 -7.89 -21.00 10.01
CA SER A 171 -7.97 -21.73 8.73
C SER A 171 -6.70 -22.54 8.39
N GLY A 172 -5.60 -22.35 9.14
CA GLY A 172 -4.32 -23.00 8.85
C GLY A 172 -3.64 -22.49 7.58
N MET A 173 -4.11 -21.36 7.02
CA MET A 173 -3.57 -20.76 5.79
C MET A 173 -2.36 -19.85 6.00
N LEU A 174 -1.95 -19.66 7.26
CA LEU A 174 -0.75 -18.88 7.57
C LEU A 174 0.51 -19.68 7.25
N ASN A 175 1.30 -19.09 6.36
CA ASN A 175 2.68 -19.51 6.12
C ASN A 175 3.65 -18.47 6.70
N ILE A 176 4.94 -18.79 6.68
CA ILE A 176 5.99 -17.91 7.24
C ILE A 176 6.05 -16.55 6.53
N THR A 177 5.77 -16.52 5.24
CA THR A 177 5.72 -15.30 4.43
C THR A 177 4.57 -14.39 4.88
N SER A 178 3.38 -14.95 5.14
CA SER A 178 2.22 -14.20 5.65
C SER A 178 2.50 -13.60 7.02
N ILE A 179 3.14 -14.37 7.92
CA ILE A 179 3.54 -13.91 9.25
C ILE A 179 4.54 -12.76 9.11
N PHE A 180 5.54 -12.90 8.23
CA PHE A 180 6.51 -11.84 7.98
C PHE A 180 5.84 -10.55 7.49
N VAL A 181 4.92 -10.62 6.51
CA VAL A 181 4.20 -9.45 6.00
C VAL A 181 3.39 -8.76 7.10
N ILE A 182 2.69 -9.53 7.93
CA ILE A 182 1.91 -8.99 9.05
C ILE A 182 2.82 -8.24 10.04
N ILE A 183 3.90 -8.88 10.50
CA ILE A 183 4.87 -8.27 11.41
C ILE A 183 5.49 -7.02 10.79
N TYR A 184 5.83 -7.09 9.51
CA TYR A 184 6.41 -5.97 8.77
C TYR A 184 5.47 -4.76 8.75
N VAL A 185 4.21 -4.92 8.37
CA VAL A 185 3.21 -3.84 8.32
C VAL A 185 3.06 -3.17 9.69
N PHE A 186 2.91 -3.96 10.76
CA PHE A 186 2.78 -3.41 12.12
C PHE A 186 4.05 -2.72 12.61
N THR A 187 5.23 -3.27 12.29
CA THR A 187 6.51 -2.69 12.70
C THR A 187 6.76 -1.36 12.00
N VAL A 188 6.47 -1.27 10.71
CA VAL A 188 6.62 -0.04 9.93
C VAL A 188 5.69 1.05 10.46
N ASP A 189 4.41 0.73 10.72
CA ASP A 189 3.45 1.68 11.29
C ASP A 189 3.92 2.20 12.66
N PHE A 190 4.41 1.31 13.52
CA PHE A 190 4.92 1.68 14.84
C PHE A 190 6.15 2.58 14.76
N LEU A 191 7.10 2.27 13.88
CA LEU A 191 8.32 3.07 13.71
C LEU A 191 8.05 4.46 13.13
N LEU A 192 7.06 4.58 12.23
CA LEU A 192 6.66 5.86 11.64
C LEU A 192 5.95 6.77 12.67
N LYS A 193 5.24 6.20 13.65
CA LYS A 193 4.60 6.95 14.74
C LYS A 193 5.60 7.51 15.79
N ILE A 194 6.79 6.93 15.90
CA ILE A 194 7.82 7.39 16.86
C ILE A 194 8.68 8.51 16.28
N ARG A 195 8.65 8.72 14.98
CA ARG A 195 9.46 9.71 14.27
C ARG A 195 8.69 11.00 14.01
#